data_6056afd1e6ca267e200109405cabd4e6
#
_entry.id   6056afd1e6ca267e200109405cabd4e6
#
_cell.length_a   1.000
_cell.length_b   1.000
_cell.length_c   1.000
_cell.angle_alpha   90.00
_cell.angle_beta   90.00
_cell.angle_gamma   90.00
#
_symmetry.space_group_name_H-M   'P 1'
#
loop_
_entity.id
_entity.type
_entity.pdbx_description
1 polymer ?
#
loop_
_entity_poly.entity_id
_entity_poly.type
_entity_poly.pdbx_seq_one_letter_code
_entity_poly.pdbx_strand_id
1 'polypeptide(L)'
;MIKTVKLSGTDIDISRMIIGGNIFSGTSHISPAMDNEMEDYYTTENIKKALFHSEECGINTMALRGDKHIFRIIREYRRDGGKLNWIAQTASEMLSFKGNIYQIMQYKPAAIYHHGSITDALFKEKKYDELNDRLKIMRDAGVSVGLCTHMPQVIEYAEEHFDVDYYMACLYNLSRIDRISSAITGKMENGEPFYEEDRQLMYKTIKSVSKQCHAFKILGAGRLCETPEEVENAFKDTFANIKDIDVVIVGMFQKYIDQIKFNSDIVKKILN
;
A
#
# COMPACT_ATOMS: atom_id res chain seq x y z
N MET A 1 7.55 -20.46 3.41
CA MET A 1 6.65 -19.48 2.75
C MET A 1 6.04 -18.58 3.83
N ILE A 2 5.72 -17.33 3.56
CA ILE A 2 4.93 -16.49 4.45
C ILE A 2 3.49 -17.02 4.46
N LYS A 3 2.82 -17.03 5.64
CA LYS A 3 1.41 -17.42 5.77
C LYS A 3 0.53 -16.58 4.83
N THR A 4 -0.44 -17.22 4.18
CA THR A 4 -1.37 -16.55 3.24
C THR A 4 -2.77 -16.43 3.82
N VAL A 5 -3.53 -15.48 3.26
CA VAL A 5 -4.97 -15.29 3.48
C VAL A 5 -5.65 -15.00 2.14
N LYS A 6 -6.97 -15.18 2.04
CA LYS A 6 -7.70 -14.79 0.83
C LYS A 6 -7.74 -13.27 0.70
N LEU A 7 -7.49 -12.76 -0.50
CA LEU A 7 -7.77 -11.37 -0.84
C LEU A 7 -9.28 -11.17 -0.92
N SER A 8 -9.84 -10.28 -0.12
CA SER A 8 -11.30 -10.06 -0.09
C SER A 8 -11.87 -9.78 -1.48
N GLY A 9 -13.05 -10.35 -1.74
CA GLY A 9 -13.71 -10.27 -3.04
C GLY A 9 -13.07 -11.15 -4.14
N THR A 10 -12.14 -12.05 -3.80
CA THR A 10 -11.48 -12.96 -4.76
C THR A 10 -11.17 -14.33 -4.16
N ASP A 11 -10.79 -15.29 -5.03
CA ASP A 11 -10.25 -16.59 -4.61
C ASP A 11 -8.70 -16.62 -4.53
N ILE A 12 -8.05 -15.46 -4.65
CA ILE A 12 -6.59 -15.32 -4.70
C ILE A 12 -6.02 -15.37 -3.28
N ASP A 13 -5.04 -16.26 -3.06
CA ASP A 13 -4.27 -16.27 -1.82
C ASP A 13 -3.14 -15.23 -1.88
N ILE A 14 -3.09 -14.32 -0.90
CA ILE A 14 -2.06 -13.30 -0.76
C ILE A 14 -1.25 -13.52 0.51
N SER A 15 0.07 -13.26 0.46
CA SER A 15 0.92 -13.34 1.64
C SER A 15 0.56 -12.27 2.67
N ARG A 16 0.63 -12.59 3.95
CA ARG A 16 0.34 -11.61 5.03
C ARG A 16 1.33 -10.46 5.12
N MET A 17 2.42 -10.51 4.33
CA MET A 17 3.25 -9.35 4.02
C MET A 17 3.28 -9.13 2.51
N ILE A 18 3.06 -7.89 2.09
CA ILE A 18 2.98 -7.43 0.69
C ILE A 18 4.10 -6.41 0.47
N ILE A 19 4.79 -6.47 -0.68
CA ILE A 19 5.78 -5.45 -1.02
C ILE A 19 5.08 -4.17 -1.50
N GLY A 20 5.41 -3.04 -0.85
CA GLY A 20 4.89 -1.71 -1.18
C GLY A 20 5.73 -0.96 -2.20
N GLY A 21 5.10 -0.13 -3.02
CA GLY A 21 5.71 0.52 -4.19
C GLY A 21 6.24 1.93 -4.01
N ASN A 22 6.02 2.61 -2.88
CA ASN A 22 6.45 4.00 -2.69
C ASN A 22 7.96 4.20 -2.92
N ILE A 23 8.77 3.24 -2.47
CA ILE A 23 10.22 3.25 -2.64
C ILE A 23 10.65 3.17 -4.12
N PHE A 24 9.86 2.51 -4.97
CA PHE A 24 10.14 2.39 -6.42
C PHE A 24 9.85 3.69 -7.18
N SER A 25 9.09 4.58 -6.58
CA SER A 25 8.72 5.89 -7.12
C SER A 25 9.40 7.03 -6.36
N GLY A 26 10.49 6.76 -5.63
CA GLY A 26 11.23 7.78 -4.91
C GLY A 26 10.44 8.50 -3.82
N THR A 27 9.51 7.82 -3.13
CA THR A 27 8.69 8.45 -2.07
C THR A 27 9.10 7.88 -0.71
N SER A 28 10.10 8.51 -0.06
CA SER A 28 10.64 8.07 1.22
C SER A 28 9.80 8.49 2.43
N HIS A 29 9.13 9.64 2.37
CA HIS A 29 8.55 10.34 3.52
C HIS A 29 9.59 10.75 4.59
N ILE A 30 10.85 10.91 4.21
CA ILE A 30 11.96 11.28 5.09
C ILE A 30 12.56 12.62 4.64
N SER A 31 13.08 12.67 3.42
CA SER A 31 13.71 13.87 2.86
C SER A 31 13.81 13.80 1.34
N PRO A 32 13.91 14.96 0.65
CA PRO A 32 14.17 14.99 -0.78
C PRO A 32 15.49 14.29 -1.19
N ALA A 33 16.49 14.31 -0.32
CA ALA A 33 17.75 13.60 -0.58
C ALA A 33 17.55 12.07 -0.61
N MET A 34 16.74 11.54 0.30
CA MET A 34 16.40 10.12 0.32
C MET A 34 15.49 9.75 -0.87
N ASP A 35 14.59 10.63 -1.28
CA ASP A 35 13.76 10.44 -2.46
C ASP A 35 14.63 10.26 -3.71
N ASN A 36 15.56 11.20 -3.95
CA ASN A 36 16.52 11.11 -5.05
C ASN A 36 17.38 9.84 -4.98
N GLU A 37 17.83 9.47 -3.78
CA GLU A 37 18.62 8.25 -3.60
C GLU A 37 17.85 6.98 -3.94
N MET A 38 16.56 6.93 -3.63
CA MET A 38 15.67 5.83 -4.01
C MET A 38 15.46 5.78 -5.53
N GLU A 39 15.23 6.93 -6.18
CA GLU A 39 15.08 7.03 -7.63
C GLU A 39 16.35 6.59 -8.37
N ASP A 40 17.52 7.05 -7.92
CA ASP A 40 18.81 6.67 -8.50
C ASP A 40 19.07 5.17 -8.40
N TYR A 41 18.72 4.57 -7.26
CA TYR A 41 18.94 3.14 -7.05
C TYR A 41 17.92 2.27 -7.78
N TYR A 42 16.63 2.65 -7.75
CA TYR A 42 15.55 1.84 -8.31
C TYR A 42 15.34 2.08 -9.80
N THR A 43 16.35 1.73 -10.60
CA THR A 43 16.16 1.54 -12.04
C THR A 43 15.13 0.44 -12.31
N THR A 44 14.55 0.38 -13.51
CA THR A 44 13.62 -0.70 -13.91
C THR A 44 14.20 -2.09 -13.61
N GLU A 45 15.50 -2.29 -13.84
CA GLU A 45 16.16 -3.56 -13.58
C GLU A 45 16.24 -3.87 -12.08
N ASN A 46 16.58 -2.91 -11.23
CA ASN A 46 16.66 -3.11 -9.79
C ASN A 46 15.27 -3.30 -9.16
N ILE A 47 14.23 -2.66 -9.70
CA ILE A 47 12.84 -2.95 -9.29
C ILE A 47 12.48 -4.39 -9.61
N LYS A 48 12.75 -4.87 -10.83
CA LYS A 48 12.48 -6.28 -11.20
C LYS A 48 13.23 -7.26 -10.30
N LYS A 49 14.53 -7.00 -10.02
CA LYS A 49 15.30 -7.83 -9.07
C LYS A 49 14.64 -7.87 -7.69
N ALA A 50 14.21 -6.74 -7.16
CA ALA A 50 13.51 -6.68 -5.87
C ALA A 50 12.19 -7.48 -5.89
N LEU A 51 11.43 -7.44 -6.99
CA LEU A 51 10.20 -8.22 -7.14
C LEU A 51 10.48 -9.73 -7.21
N PHE A 52 11.46 -10.19 -7.99
CA PHE A 52 11.86 -11.60 -8.03
C PHE A 52 12.38 -12.07 -6.66
N HIS A 53 13.22 -11.26 -6.00
CA HIS A 53 13.72 -11.58 -4.66
C HIS A 53 12.58 -11.66 -3.62
N SER A 54 11.53 -10.86 -3.78
CA SER A 54 10.33 -10.97 -2.95
C SER A 54 9.63 -12.33 -3.10
N GLU A 55 9.52 -12.85 -4.33
CA GLU A 55 8.99 -14.20 -4.58
C GLU A 55 9.86 -15.27 -3.89
N GLU A 56 11.18 -15.21 -4.05
CA GLU A 56 12.13 -16.13 -3.41
C GLU A 56 12.01 -16.12 -1.87
N CYS A 57 11.75 -14.93 -1.29
CA CYS A 57 11.52 -14.76 0.13
C CYS A 57 10.12 -15.16 0.62
N GLY A 58 9.22 -15.55 -0.30
CA GLY A 58 7.89 -16.07 0.02
C GLY A 58 6.79 -15.03 0.09
N ILE A 59 7.03 -13.80 -0.40
CA ILE A 59 6.01 -12.79 -0.70
C ILE A 59 5.41 -13.15 -2.06
N ASN A 60 4.10 -13.13 -2.19
CA ASN A 60 3.41 -13.45 -3.45
C ASN A 60 2.56 -12.29 -4.00
N THR A 61 2.64 -11.11 -3.40
CA THR A 61 1.80 -9.96 -3.75
C THR A 61 2.56 -8.65 -3.64
N MET A 62 2.29 -7.75 -4.59
CA MET A 62 2.82 -6.39 -4.65
C MET A 62 1.68 -5.38 -4.67
N ALA A 63 1.82 -4.27 -3.93
CA ALA A 63 0.91 -3.12 -3.95
C ALA A 63 1.62 -1.94 -4.60
N LEU A 64 1.41 -1.75 -5.90
CA LEU A 64 2.10 -0.76 -6.72
C LEU A 64 1.12 0.18 -7.41
N ARG A 65 1.59 1.39 -7.72
CA ARG A 65 0.83 2.43 -8.38
C ARG A 65 0.43 2.04 -9.82
N GLY A 66 -0.75 2.48 -10.27
CA GLY A 66 -1.27 2.23 -11.62
C GLY A 66 -0.91 3.36 -12.58
N ASP A 67 0.38 3.65 -12.76
CA ASP A 67 0.93 4.64 -13.68
C ASP A 67 1.78 4.00 -14.80
N LYS A 68 2.22 4.83 -15.75
CA LYS A 68 2.96 4.34 -16.92
C LYS A 68 4.32 3.74 -16.59
N HIS A 69 5.00 4.24 -15.53
CA HIS A 69 6.25 3.69 -15.05
C HIS A 69 6.07 2.25 -14.57
N ILE A 70 5.11 2.04 -13.68
CA ILE A 70 4.78 0.72 -13.12
C ILE A 70 4.20 -0.22 -14.18
N PHE A 71 3.38 0.27 -15.10
CA PHE A 71 2.88 -0.56 -16.22
C PHE A 71 4.03 -1.15 -17.04
N ARG A 72 5.08 -0.36 -17.31
CA ARG A 72 6.27 -0.86 -18.01
C ARG A 72 6.97 -1.96 -17.21
N ILE A 73 7.18 -1.72 -15.92
CA ILE A 73 7.82 -2.68 -15.01
C ILE A 73 7.03 -3.99 -14.95
N ILE A 74 5.71 -3.93 -14.73
CA ILE A 74 4.85 -5.12 -14.65
C ILE A 74 4.91 -5.93 -15.94
N ARG A 75 4.91 -5.26 -17.10
CA ARG A 75 4.99 -5.94 -18.39
C ARG A 75 6.32 -6.69 -18.55
N GLU A 76 7.44 -6.04 -18.22
CA GLU A 76 8.76 -6.66 -18.30
C GLU A 76 8.91 -7.79 -17.29
N TYR A 77 8.57 -7.54 -16.02
CA TYR A 77 8.62 -8.51 -14.94
C TYR A 77 7.84 -9.79 -15.27
N ARG A 78 6.59 -9.67 -15.77
CA ARG A 78 5.77 -10.83 -16.17
C ARG A 78 6.31 -11.54 -17.39
N ARG A 79 6.83 -10.81 -18.38
CA ARG A 79 7.52 -11.41 -19.54
C ARG A 79 8.72 -12.24 -19.13
N ASP A 80 9.46 -11.76 -18.11
CA ASP A 80 10.65 -12.42 -17.57
C ASP A 80 10.29 -13.55 -16.57
N GLY A 81 9.00 -13.87 -16.38
CA GLY A 81 8.51 -15.02 -15.60
C GLY A 81 7.98 -14.69 -14.20
N GLY A 82 7.90 -13.42 -13.84
CA GLY A 82 7.40 -12.96 -12.53
C GLY A 82 5.92 -13.27 -12.28
N LYS A 83 5.58 -13.65 -11.03
CA LYS A 83 4.26 -14.22 -10.66
C LYS A 83 3.54 -13.47 -9.56
N LEU A 84 4.10 -12.40 -9.00
CA LEU A 84 3.43 -11.63 -7.94
C LEU A 84 2.04 -11.16 -8.39
N ASN A 85 1.06 -11.36 -7.51
CA ASN A 85 -0.24 -10.73 -7.64
C ASN A 85 -0.08 -9.22 -7.52
N TRP A 86 -0.74 -8.45 -8.37
CA TRP A 86 -0.67 -7.00 -8.32
C TRP A 86 -1.97 -6.41 -7.78
N ILE A 87 -1.88 -5.70 -6.66
CA ILE A 87 -2.92 -4.82 -6.14
C ILE A 87 -2.58 -3.39 -6.60
N ALA A 88 -3.41 -2.83 -7.47
CA ALA A 88 -3.13 -1.55 -8.13
C ALA A 88 -3.66 -0.35 -7.33
N GLN A 89 -2.80 0.64 -7.05
CA GLN A 89 -3.24 1.96 -6.59
C GLN A 89 -3.70 2.80 -7.77
N THR A 90 -4.82 3.50 -7.67
CA THR A 90 -5.19 4.49 -8.69
C THR A 90 -4.20 5.65 -8.71
N ALA A 91 -3.87 6.16 -9.91
CA ALA A 91 -2.90 7.24 -10.09
C ALA A 91 -3.59 8.61 -9.99
N SER A 92 -3.28 9.36 -8.94
CA SER A 92 -3.95 10.63 -8.59
C SER A 92 -3.64 11.78 -9.56
N GLU A 93 -2.53 11.70 -10.31
CA GLU A 93 -2.12 12.67 -11.32
C GLU A 93 -2.81 12.49 -12.68
N MET A 94 -3.51 11.37 -12.88
CA MET A 94 -4.21 11.11 -14.14
C MET A 94 -5.48 11.95 -14.26
N LEU A 95 -5.60 12.76 -15.32
CA LEU A 95 -6.75 13.63 -15.56
C LEU A 95 -8.07 12.85 -15.67
N SER A 96 -8.05 11.66 -16.26
CA SER A 96 -9.20 10.80 -16.41
C SER A 96 -9.13 9.61 -15.48
N PHE A 97 -9.93 9.60 -14.41
CA PHE A 97 -10.03 8.48 -13.50
C PHE A 97 -10.46 7.19 -14.24
N LYS A 98 -11.52 7.26 -15.04
CA LYS A 98 -11.99 6.14 -15.86
C LYS A 98 -10.91 5.64 -16.84
N GLY A 99 -10.15 6.56 -17.43
CA GLY A 99 -9.02 6.23 -18.30
C GLY A 99 -7.90 5.51 -17.55
N ASN A 100 -7.62 5.90 -16.29
CA ASN A 100 -6.65 5.21 -15.45
C ASN A 100 -7.11 3.78 -15.13
N ILE A 101 -8.38 3.58 -14.72
CA ILE A 101 -8.93 2.25 -14.47
C ILE A 101 -8.83 1.38 -15.72
N TYR A 102 -9.22 1.89 -16.90
CA TYR A 102 -9.07 1.16 -18.16
C TYR A 102 -7.62 0.72 -18.41
N GLN A 103 -6.63 1.60 -18.19
CA GLN A 103 -5.21 1.25 -18.37
C GLN A 103 -4.75 0.19 -17.37
N ILE A 104 -5.11 0.31 -16.09
CA ILE A 104 -4.80 -0.66 -15.04
C ILE A 104 -5.32 -2.05 -15.43
N MET A 105 -6.57 -2.14 -15.89
CA MET A 105 -7.20 -3.41 -16.26
C MET A 105 -6.52 -4.14 -17.41
N GLN A 106 -5.80 -3.43 -18.31
CA GLN A 106 -5.00 -4.07 -19.38
C GLN A 106 -3.85 -4.95 -18.81
N TYR A 107 -3.45 -4.69 -17.56
CA TYR A 107 -2.39 -5.44 -16.87
C TYR A 107 -2.93 -6.44 -15.85
N LYS A 108 -4.22 -6.76 -15.88
CA LYS A 108 -4.87 -7.82 -15.08
C LYS A 108 -4.46 -7.76 -13.59
N PRO A 109 -4.82 -6.70 -12.85
CA PRO A 109 -4.59 -6.62 -11.41
C PRO A 109 -5.43 -7.66 -10.68
N ALA A 110 -4.98 -8.11 -9.51
CA ALA A 110 -5.77 -8.92 -8.58
C ALA A 110 -6.85 -8.08 -7.88
N ALA A 111 -6.56 -6.81 -7.62
CA ALA A 111 -7.47 -5.84 -7.03
C ALA A 111 -7.02 -4.41 -7.38
N ILE A 112 -7.92 -3.45 -7.17
CA ILE A 112 -7.62 -2.02 -7.32
C ILE A 112 -8.05 -1.30 -6.04
N TYR A 113 -7.27 -0.31 -5.57
CA TYR A 113 -7.69 0.58 -4.48
C TYR A 113 -7.61 2.06 -4.85
N HIS A 114 -8.59 2.81 -4.36
CA HIS A 114 -8.64 4.26 -4.53
C HIS A 114 -7.53 4.94 -3.72
N HIS A 115 -6.84 5.92 -4.31
CA HIS A 115 -5.68 6.58 -3.71
C HIS A 115 -6.02 7.32 -2.42
N GLY A 116 -5.28 7.06 -1.33
CA GLY A 116 -5.60 7.53 0.02
C GLY A 116 -5.72 9.05 0.16
N SER A 117 -4.76 9.82 -0.35
CA SER A 117 -4.83 11.28 -0.24
C SER A 117 -6.04 11.88 -0.99
N ILE A 118 -6.48 11.26 -2.09
CA ILE A 118 -7.67 11.70 -2.80
C ILE A 118 -8.93 11.29 -2.05
N THR A 119 -8.96 10.06 -1.49
CA THR A 119 -10.03 9.63 -0.60
C THR A 119 -10.23 10.63 0.54
N ASP A 120 -9.14 10.95 1.25
CA ASP A 120 -9.17 11.83 2.41
C ASP A 120 -9.62 13.26 2.05
N ALA A 121 -9.16 13.79 0.91
CA ALA A 121 -9.57 15.09 0.41
C ALA A 121 -11.07 15.13 0.10
N LEU A 122 -11.57 14.16 -0.68
CA LEU A 122 -13.00 14.08 -1.01
C LEU A 122 -13.87 13.90 0.25
N PHE A 123 -13.39 13.11 1.22
CA PHE A 123 -14.11 12.92 2.48
C PHE A 123 -14.17 14.22 3.30
N LYS A 124 -13.07 14.96 3.46
CA LYS A 124 -13.02 16.25 4.14
C LYS A 124 -13.94 17.28 3.49
N GLU A 125 -13.98 17.29 2.15
CA GLU A 125 -14.85 18.17 1.37
C GLU A 125 -16.32 17.70 1.32
N LYS A 126 -16.65 16.57 1.99
CA LYS A 126 -17.98 15.94 1.98
C LYS A 126 -18.47 15.58 0.56
N LYS A 127 -17.56 15.33 -0.37
CA LYS A 127 -17.86 14.89 -1.74
C LYS A 127 -18.05 13.37 -1.80
N TYR A 128 -18.98 12.87 -1.00
CA TYR A 128 -19.23 11.42 -0.87
C TYR A 128 -19.77 10.81 -2.16
N ASP A 129 -20.61 11.54 -2.89
CA ASP A 129 -21.15 11.08 -4.17
C ASP A 129 -20.05 10.91 -5.21
N GLU A 130 -19.11 11.87 -5.31
CA GLU A 130 -17.96 11.74 -6.21
C GLU A 130 -17.09 10.55 -5.85
N LEU A 131 -16.83 10.33 -4.55
CA LEU A 131 -16.06 9.17 -4.09
C LEU A 131 -16.80 7.86 -4.44
N ASN A 132 -18.11 7.80 -4.21
CA ASN A 132 -18.92 6.65 -4.55
C ASN A 132 -18.95 6.36 -6.06
N ASP A 133 -19.05 7.39 -6.90
CA ASP A 133 -18.98 7.25 -8.36
C ASP A 133 -17.62 6.66 -8.81
N ARG A 134 -16.53 7.09 -8.20
CA ARG A 134 -15.20 6.53 -8.47
C ARG A 134 -15.09 5.06 -8.06
N LEU A 135 -15.60 4.69 -6.89
CA LEU A 135 -15.64 3.30 -6.43
C LEU A 135 -16.51 2.44 -7.35
N LYS A 136 -17.64 2.98 -7.79
CA LYS A 136 -18.52 2.32 -8.77
C LYS A 136 -17.80 2.07 -10.11
N ILE A 137 -17.04 3.04 -10.63
CA ILE A 137 -16.23 2.85 -11.85
C ILE A 137 -15.22 1.71 -11.68
N MET A 138 -14.63 1.56 -10.50
CA MET A 138 -13.73 0.43 -10.20
C MET A 138 -14.49 -0.89 -10.12
N ARG A 139 -15.66 -0.91 -9.47
CA ARG A 139 -16.55 -2.08 -9.37
C ARG A 139 -17.02 -2.56 -10.73
N ASP A 140 -17.45 -1.63 -11.58
CA ASP A 140 -17.94 -1.91 -12.95
C ASP A 140 -16.82 -2.49 -13.85
N ALA A 141 -15.55 -2.30 -13.49
CA ALA A 141 -14.43 -2.96 -14.17
C ALA A 141 -14.28 -4.45 -13.83
N GLY A 142 -15.05 -4.98 -12.87
CA GLY A 142 -15.08 -6.40 -12.52
C GLY A 142 -13.89 -6.87 -11.68
N VAL A 143 -13.38 -6.02 -10.79
CA VAL A 143 -12.22 -6.32 -9.93
C VAL A 143 -12.58 -6.06 -8.46
N SER A 144 -11.89 -6.70 -7.53
CA SER A 144 -12.00 -6.38 -6.10
C SER A 144 -11.58 -4.94 -5.83
N VAL A 145 -12.39 -4.21 -5.05
CA VAL A 145 -12.31 -2.76 -4.84
C VAL A 145 -11.86 -2.45 -3.42
N GLY A 146 -10.74 -1.73 -3.29
CA GLY A 146 -10.23 -1.24 -2.02
C GLY A 146 -10.38 0.27 -1.86
N LEU A 147 -10.47 0.71 -0.62
CA LEU A 147 -10.44 2.12 -0.23
C LEU A 147 -9.22 2.40 0.63
N CYS A 148 -8.34 3.30 0.18
CA CYS A 148 -7.17 3.70 0.96
C CYS A 148 -7.44 5.02 1.70
N THR A 149 -6.99 5.10 2.95
CA THR A 149 -7.11 6.31 3.77
C THR A 149 -6.05 6.39 4.86
N HIS A 150 -5.78 7.62 5.34
CA HIS A 150 -4.97 7.92 6.52
C HIS A 150 -5.85 8.26 7.74
N MET A 151 -7.17 8.24 7.59
CA MET A 151 -8.14 8.73 8.56
C MET A 151 -9.04 7.59 9.05
N PRO A 152 -9.00 7.19 10.35
CA PRO A 152 -9.86 6.13 10.89
C PRO A 152 -11.35 6.32 10.59
N GLN A 153 -11.87 7.55 10.74
CA GLN A 153 -13.27 7.86 10.50
C GLN A 153 -13.74 7.64 9.04
N VAL A 154 -12.81 7.62 8.07
CA VAL A 154 -13.15 7.29 6.68
C VAL A 154 -13.49 5.80 6.56
N ILE A 155 -12.74 4.93 7.25
CA ILE A 155 -13.03 3.48 7.27
C ILE A 155 -14.37 3.23 7.97
N GLU A 156 -14.59 3.87 9.14
CA GLU A 156 -15.83 3.74 9.90
C GLU A 156 -17.05 4.15 9.07
N TYR A 157 -16.95 5.27 8.36
CA TYR A 157 -18.02 5.72 7.45
C TYR A 157 -18.19 4.77 6.26
N ALA A 158 -17.08 4.33 5.65
CA ALA A 158 -17.12 3.49 4.46
C ALA A 158 -17.70 2.09 4.72
N GLU A 159 -17.58 1.55 5.97
CA GLU A 159 -18.11 0.25 6.35
C GLU A 159 -19.64 0.20 6.16
N GLU A 160 -20.33 1.32 6.34
CA GLU A 160 -21.79 1.42 6.25
C GLU A 160 -22.28 2.02 4.92
N HIS A 161 -21.45 2.79 4.21
CA HIS A 161 -21.92 3.66 3.14
C HIS A 161 -21.31 3.36 1.75
N PHE A 162 -20.17 2.63 1.69
CA PHE A 162 -19.50 2.39 0.42
C PHE A 162 -19.36 0.90 0.08
N ASP A 163 -19.57 0.56 -1.19
CA ASP A 163 -19.36 -0.79 -1.71
C ASP A 163 -17.87 -1.03 -2.01
N VAL A 164 -17.14 -1.48 -0.97
CA VAL A 164 -15.74 -1.88 -1.06
C VAL A 164 -15.51 -3.25 -0.44
N ASP A 165 -14.47 -3.96 -0.88
CA ASP A 165 -14.15 -5.30 -0.41
C ASP A 165 -13.10 -5.28 0.72
N TYR A 166 -12.22 -4.26 0.74
CA TYR A 166 -11.13 -4.17 1.73
C TYR A 166 -10.67 -2.72 1.91
N TYR A 167 -9.93 -2.49 2.99
CA TYR A 167 -9.33 -1.20 3.31
C TYR A 167 -7.81 -1.23 3.24
N MET A 168 -7.21 -0.16 2.73
CA MET A 168 -5.79 0.15 2.86
C MET A 168 -5.66 1.16 4.00
N ALA A 169 -5.28 0.69 5.18
CA ALA A 169 -5.31 1.45 6.43
C ALA A 169 -3.91 1.96 6.80
N CYS A 170 -3.70 3.26 6.71
CA CYS A 170 -2.46 3.90 7.16
C CYS A 170 -2.42 3.96 8.69
N LEU A 171 -1.33 3.46 9.29
CA LEU A 171 -1.18 3.54 10.75
C LEU A 171 -0.91 4.96 11.27
N TYR A 172 -0.71 5.93 10.40
CA TYR A 172 -0.49 7.33 10.76
C TYR A 172 -1.44 8.26 10.00
N ASN A 173 -2.06 9.20 10.70
CA ASN A 173 -2.99 10.15 10.09
C ASN A 173 -2.25 11.30 9.42
N LEU A 174 -1.69 11.06 8.25
CA LEU A 174 -0.99 12.07 7.47
C LEU A 174 -1.91 13.15 6.88
N SER A 175 -3.22 12.96 6.98
CA SER A 175 -4.22 13.93 6.54
C SER A 175 -4.68 14.90 7.63
N ARG A 176 -3.99 14.95 8.79
CA ARG A 176 -4.22 15.97 9.83
C ARG A 176 -3.99 17.39 9.33
N ILE A 177 -3.03 17.58 8.44
CA ILE A 177 -2.77 18.83 7.74
C ILE A 177 -3.32 18.76 6.31
N ASP A 178 -3.74 19.91 5.80
CA ASP A 178 -4.14 20.00 4.40
C ASP A 178 -2.88 19.97 3.53
N ARG A 179 -2.80 18.93 2.70
CA ARG A 179 -1.67 18.73 1.78
C ARG A 179 -2.16 18.20 0.45
N ILE A 180 -1.45 18.57 -0.60
CA ILE A 180 -1.62 17.95 -1.92
C ILE A 180 -0.60 16.81 -2.03
N SER A 181 -1.04 15.66 -2.52
CA SER A 181 -0.16 14.50 -2.71
C SER A 181 1.11 14.89 -3.50
N SER A 182 2.28 14.46 -3.01
CA SER A 182 3.56 14.64 -3.70
C SER A 182 3.55 14.06 -5.13
N ALA A 183 2.74 13.05 -5.38
CA ALA A 183 2.51 12.53 -6.72
C ALA A 183 1.88 13.54 -7.69
N ILE A 184 1.15 14.53 -7.18
CA ILE A 184 0.56 15.61 -7.99
C ILE A 184 1.50 16.80 -8.07
N THR A 185 2.12 17.19 -6.96
CA THR A 185 2.97 18.39 -6.88
C THR A 185 4.38 18.17 -7.38
N GLY A 186 4.85 16.91 -7.42
CA GLY A 186 6.25 16.56 -7.64
C GLY A 186 7.19 17.02 -6.53
N LYS A 187 6.66 17.44 -5.37
CA LYS A 187 7.44 17.94 -4.23
C LYS A 187 7.00 17.24 -2.95
N MET A 188 8.00 16.79 -2.20
CA MET A 188 7.77 16.32 -0.84
C MET A 188 7.58 17.52 0.09
N GLU A 189 6.56 17.46 0.96
CA GLU A 189 6.40 18.44 2.03
C GLU A 189 7.19 17.97 3.26
N ASN A 190 7.95 18.89 3.86
CA ASN A 190 8.64 18.66 5.12
C ASN A 190 7.65 18.62 6.29
N GLY A 191 7.90 17.72 7.26
CA GLY A 191 7.15 17.72 8.51
C GLY A 191 5.83 16.95 8.47
N GLU A 192 5.74 15.88 7.68
CA GLU A 192 4.59 14.97 7.77
C GLU A 192 4.38 14.48 9.21
N PRO A 193 3.12 14.51 9.69
CA PRO A 193 2.81 14.12 11.08
C PRO A 193 2.83 12.59 11.23
N PHE A 194 3.81 12.09 11.98
CA PHE A 194 3.89 10.68 12.40
C PHE A 194 3.77 10.62 13.92
N TYR A 195 2.53 10.60 14.43
CA TYR A 195 2.24 10.54 15.85
C TYR A 195 1.91 9.10 16.28
N GLU A 196 2.50 8.65 17.39
CA GLU A 196 2.33 7.27 17.84
C GLU A 196 0.87 6.96 18.25
N GLU A 197 0.14 7.94 18.77
CA GLU A 197 -1.29 7.80 19.10
C GLU A 197 -2.16 7.44 17.90
N ASP A 198 -1.75 7.80 16.67
CA ASP A 198 -2.49 7.46 15.46
C ASP A 198 -2.55 5.95 15.23
N ARG A 199 -1.47 5.23 15.56
CA ARG A 199 -1.41 3.76 15.43
C ARG A 199 -2.50 3.10 16.27
N GLN A 200 -2.65 3.52 17.53
CA GLN A 200 -3.64 2.97 18.45
C GLN A 200 -5.08 3.24 17.97
N LEU A 201 -5.33 4.44 17.44
CA LEU A 201 -6.63 4.78 16.87
C LEU A 201 -6.93 3.92 15.63
N MET A 202 -5.98 3.78 14.71
CA MET A 202 -6.17 2.97 13.51
C MET A 202 -6.31 1.48 13.85
N TYR A 203 -5.55 0.93 14.81
CA TYR A 203 -5.71 -0.44 15.26
C TYR A 203 -7.10 -0.71 15.82
N LYS A 204 -7.65 0.24 16.61
CA LYS A 204 -9.02 0.15 17.12
C LYS A 204 -10.02 0.07 15.96
N THR A 205 -9.88 0.93 14.96
CA THR A 205 -10.74 0.93 13.77
C THR A 205 -10.57 -0.36 12.95
N ILE A 206 -9.35 -0.84 12.71
CA ILE A 206 -9.10 -2.11 12.01
C ILE A 206 -9.81 -3.28 12.71
N LYS A 207 -9.78 -3.33 14.04
CA LYS A 207 -10.45 -4.38 14.83
C LYS A 207 -11.98 -4.26 14.83
N SER A 208 -12.53 -3.05 14.63
CA SER A 208 -13.99 -2.82 14.69
C SER A 208 -14.72 -3.14 13.39
N VAL A 209 -14.02 -3.15 12.25
CA VAL A 209 -14.63 -3.40 10.94
C VAL A 209 -14.53 -4.86 10.53
N SER A 210 -15.51 -5.33 9.75
CA SER A 210 -15.59 -6.72 9.32
C SER A 210 -14.68 -7.04 8.13
N LYS A 211 -14.49 -6.07 7.22
CA LYS A 211 -13.71 -6.23 5.99
C LYS A 211 -12.21 -6.34 6.28
N GLN A 212 -11.49 -6.99 5.37
CA GLN A 212 -10.05 -7.13 5.43
C GLN A 212 -9.37 -5.76 5.39
N CYS A 213 -8.34 -5.57 6.22
CA CYS A 213 -7.51 -4.39 6.25
C CYS A 213 -6.07 -4.72 5.83
N HIS A 214 -5.51 -3.89 4.97
CA HIS A 214 -4.11 -3.93 4.58
C HIS A 214 -3.40 -2.77 5.29
N ALA A 215 -2.78 -3.05 6.44
CA ALA A 215 -2.11 -2.04 7.25
C ALA A 215 -0.79 -1.61 6.60
N PHE A 216 -0.55 -0.32 6.42
CA PHE A 216 0.68 0.18 5.83
C PHE A 216 1.33 1.29 6.67
N LYS A 217 2.59 1.60 6.34
CA LYS A 217 3.50 2.45 7.14
C LYS A 217 3.76 1.89 8.56
N ILE A 218 3.71 0.57 8.71
CA ILE A 218 3.92 -0.11 10.00
C ILE A 218 5.29 0.19 10.63
N LEU A 219 6.28 0.51 9.79
CA LEU A 219 7.64 0.92 10.19
C LEU A 219 7.82 2.45 10.27
N GLY A 220 6.71 3.22 10.30
CA GLY A 220 6.78 4.69 10.38
C GLY A 220 7.53 5.36 9.22
N ALA A 221 7.58 4.75 8.03
CA ALA A 221 8.41 5.21 6.92
C ALA A 221 9.89 5.38 7.34
N GLY A 222 10.45 4.37 7.98
CA GLY A 222 11.85 4.33 8.43
C GLY A 222 12.10 4.83 9.87
N ARG A 223 11.10 5.43 10.54
CA ARG A 223 11.27 5.96 11.91
C ARG A 223 11.36 4.88 12.99
N LEU A 224 10.97 3.65 12.67
CA LEU A 224 11.06 2.46 13.54
C LEU A 224 12.04 1.44 12.94
N CYS A 225 13.19 1.92 12.43
CA CYS A 225 14.18 1.11 11.71
C CYS A 225 15.63 1.38 12.14
N GLU A 226 15.85 2.03 13.30
CA GLU A 226 17.21 2.30 13.79
C GLU A 226 17.93 1.01 14.18
N THR A 227 17.20 0.04 14.73
CA THR A 227 17.74 -1.25 15.11
C THR A 227 16.91 -2.42 14.56
N PRO A 228 17.51 -3.61 14.37
CA PRO A 228 16.77 -4.83 14.01
C PRO A 228 15.63 -5.18 14.98
N GLU A 229 15.81 -4.87 16.28
CA GLU A 229 14.82 -5.12 17.32
C GLU A 229 13.59 -4.22 17.17
N GLU A 230 13.79 -2.95 16.83
CA GLU A 230 12.68 -2.02 16.56
C GLU A 230 11.82 -2.51 15.40
N VAL A 231 12.46 -2.97 14.31
CA VAL A 231 11.74 -3.54 13.16
C VAL A 231 10.94 -4.77 13.59
N GLU A 232 11.55 -5.73 14.32
CA GLU A 232 10.86 -6.93 14.81
C GLU A 232 9.69 -6.55 15.73
N ASN A 233 9.87 -5.57 16.62
CA ASN A 233 8.82 -5.10 17.53
C ASN A 233 7.67 -4.42 16.79
N ALA A 234 7.94 -3.62 15.76
CA ALA A 234 6.90 -3.00 14.94
C ALA A 234 6.05 -4.04 14.19
N PHE A 235 6.65 -5.11 13.68
CA PHE A 235 5.91 -6.23 13.11
C PHE A 235 5.07 -6.98 14.17
N LYS A 236 5.65 -7.31 15.32
CA LYS A 236 4.95 -7.98 16.43
C LYS A 236 3.75 -7.17 16.91
N ASP A 237 3.96 -5.87 17.17
CA ASP A 237 2.91 -4.96 17.58
C ASP A 237 1.78 -4.91 16.54
N THR A 238 2.13 -4.75 15.25
CA THR A 238 1.13 -4.70 14.20
C THR A 238 0.33 -5.99 14.12
N PHE A 239 0.97 -7.16 14.04
CA PHE A 239 0.25 -8.43 13.94
C PHE A 239 -0.58 -8.79 15.18
N ALA A 240 -0.22 -8.30 16.37
CA ALA A 240 -1.02 -8.44 17.58
C ALA A 240 -2.27 -7.52 17.59
N ASN A 241 -2.28 -6.49 16.77
CA ASN A 241 -3.31 -5.46 16.76
C ASN A 241 -4.18 -5.42 15.50
N ILE A 242 -3.93 -6.28 14.51
CA ILE A 242 -4.80 -6.49 13.34
C ILE A 242 -5.45 -7.86 13.38
N LYS A 243 -6.46 -8.09 12.52
CA LYS A 243 -7.18 -9.37 12.45
C LYS A 243 -6.36 -10.47 11.73
N ASP A 244 -6.71 -11.73 11.92
CA ASP A 244 -6.04 -12.87 11.26
C ASP A 244 -6.18 -12.88 9.75
N ILE A 245 -7.21 -12.23 9.22
CA ILE A 245 -7.43 -12.06 7.78
C ILE A 245 -6.67 -10.86 7.19
N ASP A 246 -6.14 -9.97 8.03
CA ASP A 246 -5.48 -8.75 7.60
C ASP A 246 -4.02 -9.00 7.19
N VAL A 247 -3.47 -8.06 6.42
CA VAL A 247 -2.11 -8.13 5.92
C VAL A 247 -1.36 -6.82 6.18
N VAL A 248 -0.04 -6.85 6.08
CA VAL A 248 0.81 -5.65 6.16
C VAL A 248 1.45 -5.33 4.81
N ILE A 249 1.64 -4.04 4.52
CA ILE A 249 2.34 -3.57 3.31
C ILE A 249 3.58 -2.81 3.74
N VAL A 250 4.74 -3.22 3.20
CA VAL A 250 6.05 -2.68 3.56
C VAL A 250 6.84 -2.30 2.33
N GLY A 251 7.26 -1.03 2.24
CA GLY A 251 8.30 -0.60 1.31
C GLY A 251 9.67 -1.03 1.82
N MET A 252 10.52 -1.58 0.97
CA MET A 252 11.81 -2.17 1.38
C MET A 252 12.93 -1.69 0.45
N PHE A 253 13.84 -0.87 0.99
CA PHE A 253 14.95 -0.27 0.23
C PHE A 253 16.18 -1.16 0.28
N GLN A 254 16.55 -1.72 -0.89
CA GLN A 254 17.55 -2.80 -1.01
C GLN A 254 19.00 -2.33 -1.18
N LYS A 255 19.26 -1.02 -1.14
CA LYS A 255 20.59 -0.47 -1.48
C LYS A 255 21.70 -0.87 -0.49
N TYR A 256 21.38 -0.90 0.79
CA TYR A 256 22.36 -1.06 1.86
C TYR A 256 22.29 -2.41 2.56
N ILE A 257 21.09 -2.92 2.78
CA ILE A 257 20.83 -4.21 3.43
C ILE A 257 19.70 -4.92 2.71
N ASP A 258 19.66 -6.23 2.78
CA ASP A 258 18.59 -7.05 2.23
C ASP A 258 17.35 -6.99 3.12
N GLN A 259 16.60 -5.87 3.02
CA GLN A 259 15.38 -5.66 3.80
C GLN A 259 14.26 -6.65 3.43
N ILE A 260 14.22 -7.14 2.19
CA ILE A 260 13.20 -8.11 1.75
C ILE A 260 13.37 -9.41 2.51
N LYS A 261 14.59 -9.97 2.50
CA LYS A 261 14.88 -11.21 3.24
C LYS A 261 14.71 -11.01 4.75
N PHE A 262 15.28 -9.94 5.30
CA PHE A 262 15.24 -9.64 6.73
C PHE A 262 13.80 -9.56 7.25
N ASN A 263 12.94 -8.75 6.61
CA ASN A 263 11.54 -8.60 7.02
C ASN A 263 10.74 -9.89 6.80
N SER A 264 11.01 -10.62 5.70
CA SER A 264 10.36 -11.91 5.43
C SER A 264 10.66 -12.94 6.52
N ASP A 265 11.90 -13.01 7.01
CA ASP A 265 12.30 -13.93 8.06
C ASP A 265 11.64 -13.57 9.41
N ILE A 266 11.52 -12.26 9.74
CA ILE A 266 10.77 -11.78 10.91
C ILE A 266 9.31 -12.22 10.81
N VAL A 267 8.66 -11.96 9.68
CA VAL A 267 7.23 -12.29 9.50
C VAL A 267 6.97 -13.80 9.58
N LYS A 268 7.84 -14.62 8.98
CA LYS A 268 7.76 -16.09 9.11
C LYS A 268 7.88 -16.54 10.57
N LYS A 269 8.79 -15.94 11.35
CA LYS A 269 8.97 -16.24 12.77
C LYS A 269 7.75 -15.87 13.62
N ILE A 270 7.08 -14.76 13.30
CA ILE A 270 5.91 -14.28 14.05
C ILE A 270 4.65 -15.07 13.72
N LEU A 271 4.47 -15.49 12.47
CA LEU A 271 3.22 -16.10 11.98
C LEU A 271 3.22 -17.63 11.99
N ASN A 272 4.36 -18.27 12.23
CA ASN A 272 4.52 -19.73 12.38
C ASN A 272 4.72 -20.11 13.83
#